data_3bc2366341fda1486f389516d8181508
#
_entry.id   3bc2366341fda1486f389516d8181508
#
_cell.length_a   1.000
_cell.length_b   1.000
_cell.length_c   1.000
_cell.angle_alpha   90.00
_cell.angle_beta   90.00
_cell.angle_gamma   90.00
#
_symmetry.space_group_name_H-M   'P 1'
#
loop_
_entity.id
_entity.type
_entity.pdbx_description
1 polymer ?
#
loop_
_entity_poly.entity_id
_entity_poly.type
_entity_poly.pdbx_seq_one_letter_code
_entity_poly.pdbx_strand_id
1 'polypeptide(L)'
;MTDHQSQASASQRFVLRRRPSSYHSSDAHSREEAKRGAIAAVLSNTESFKGKYHYGLFANDTQSLSDAQAALTHRLVKLVCAQHAHGASFGEFRIGIDGASLASFASEMKRAQHALENLTPIDIIGVGVVGETPTASDTQGKASAVGENMDCLLVEGSYRSIDQLGFFSRARRLLKPGGLLIFFGEFLSDDSAVEHSPLPNLSSLTQLAERLNYSIVVAEDHTQSALRSIELFAKQAQLNTLGNENETLTLVRDEFDRAAQEMASGKRVFKLYTFTKGVAPAESDSEYAAAEYGDRSSFQPAAVADLFERSFGHAFDAEVWHWKYELGAGRCVVARAKPEGDLVAHYGGAPRDIRYFGRAALAIQPCDVMVMPEERTRYGRGSLFFKVAATFLEREIGNTVDHLLGFGFPNKKTMRLAIRLGLYEKTDDFVEVRVSGKSEQSSAAEAVWTLADFDTADPAQCDELEALWQAMQADFGNGIIGVRDWEYINYRYLQHPHRVRYSLRWLRDSAGRAMALCVIKRSADAWLVMDIVAPLATVSHALTVLAHALAISTAEEPFIAQSGGNVPPSDLVLWLTKGWLAKLDMPNAVVRDLGI
;
A
#
# COMPACT_ATOMS: atom_id res chain seq x y z
N MET A 1 25.95 -0.91 48.47
CA MET A 1 24.88 0.05 48.73
C MET A 1 25.09 1.22 47.77
N THR A 2 24.31 1.24 46.73
CA THR A 2 23.72 2.36 46.00
C THR A 2 23.25 1.82 44.66
N ASP A 3 21.92 1.69 44.57
CA ASP A 3 21.17 1.33 43.39
C ASP A 3 21.38 2.37 42.29
N HIS A 4 21.78 1.92 41.10
CA HIS A 4 21.57 2.62 39.85
C HIS A 4 20.54 1.82 39.04
N GLN A 5 19.26 2.16 39.23
CA GLN A 5 18.20 1.81 38.30
C GLN A 5 18.45 2.53 37.00
N SER A 6 18.92 1.81 35.98
CA SER A 6 18.91 2.26 34.60
C SER A 6 17.48 2.16 34.08
N GLN A 7 16.83 3.28 33.91
CA GLN A 7 15.60 3.40 33.16
C GLN A 7 15.88 2.99 31.70
N ALA A 8 15.52 1.77 31.38
CA ALA A 8 15.41 1.33 29.99
C ALA A 8 14.23 2.07 29.36
N SER A 9 14.53 3.02 28.47
CA SER A 9 13.53 3.66 27.63
C SER A 9 12.82 2.57 26.82
N ALA A 10 11.54 2.37 27.09
CA ALA A 10 10.67 1.50 26.32
C ALA A 10 10.60 2.08 24.89
N SER A 11 11.39 1.54 23.97
CA SER A 11 11.19 1.75 22.55
C SER A 11 9.83 1.16 22.19
N GLN A 12 8.81 2.02 22.07
CA GLN A 12 7.50 1.63 21.60
C GLN A 12 7.67 1.00 20.22
N ARG A 13 7.43 -0.29 20.15
CA ARG A 13 7.47 -1.07 18.91
C ARG A 13 6.42 -0.52 17.96
N PHE A 14 6.88 0.01 16.84
CA PHE A 14 6.03 0.30 15.70
C PHE A 14 5.57 -1.03 15.09
N VAL A 15 4.47 -1.51 15.56
CA VAL A 15 3.65 -2.44 14.83
C VAL A 15 2.68 -1.56 14.06
N LEU A 16 2.79 -1.51 12.74
CA LEU A 16 1.69 -1.13 11.86
C LEU A 16 0.59 -2.20 12.03
N ARG A 17 0.08 -2.31 13.26
CA ARG A 17 -1.22 -2.93 13.48
C ARG A 17 -2.21 -1.94 12.86
N ARG A 18 -2.49 -2.11 11.58
CA ARG A 18 -3.87 -1.99 11.24
C ARG A 18 -4.59 -2.97 12.15
N ARG A 19 -5.24 -2.44 13.16
CA ARG A 19 -6.55 -2.98 13.44
C ARG A 19 -7.20 -3.02 12.07
N PRO A 20 -7.66 -4.17 11.53
CA PRO A 20 -8.64 -4.13 10.47
C PRO A 20 -9.59 -3.06 10.97
N SER A 21 -9.74 -1.96 10.23
CA SER A 21 -10.70 -0.91 10.56
C SER A 21 -11.91 -1.74 10.88
N SER A 22 -12.21 -1.81 12.18
CA SER A 22 -13.06 -2.88 12.71
C SER A 22 -14.20 -2.92 11.72
N TYR A 23 -14.41 -4.04 11.03
CA TYR A 23 -15.33 -4.20 9.91
C TYR A 23 -16.78 -4.04 10.35
N HIS A 24 -16.92 -3.54 11.51
CA HIS A 24 -17.92 -2.69 12.07
C HIS A 24 -17.26 -1.31 12.34
N SER A 25 -16.94 -0.52 11.26
CA SER A 25 -17.10 0.91 11.42
C SER A 25 -18.53 1.00 11.92
N SER A 26 -18.73 1.43 13.15
CA SER A 26 -20.08 1.47 13.69
C SER A 26 -20.93 2.17 12.62
N ASP A 27 -22.14 1.68 12.34
CA ASP A 27 -23.05 2.34 11.38
C ASP A 27 -23.10 3.87 11.60
N ALA A 28 -22.76 4.31 12.80
CA ALA A 28 -22.63 5.69 13.21
C ALA A 28 -21.47 6.44 12.54
N HIS A 29 -20.26 5.85 12.41
CA HIS A 29 -19.11 6.52 11.78
C HIS A 29 -19.33 6.69 10.27
N SER A 30 -19.78 5.64 9.58
CA SER A 30 -20.10 5.71 8.15
C SER A 30 -21.24 6.68 7.84
N ARG A 31 -22.23 6.79 8.74
CA ARG A 31 -23.32 7.78 8.61
C ARG A 31 -22.80 9.20 8.77
N GLU A 32 -21.91 9.43 9.73
CA GLU A 32 -21.33 10.75 9.95
C GLU A 32 -20.41 11.18 8.80
N GLU A 33 -19.64 10.28 8.23
CA GLU A 33 -18.87 10.53 7.01
C GLU A 33 -19.76 10.90 5.83
N ALA A 34 -20.81 10.11 5.58
CA ALA A 34 -21.78 10.38 4.52
C ALA A 34 -22.45 11.75 4.71
N LYS A 35 -22.82 12.11 5.95
CA LYS A 35 -23.39 13.39 6.30
C LYS A 35 -22.42 14.54 5.98
N ARG A 36 -21.16 14.45 6.39
CA ARG A 36 -20.15 15.46 6.10
C ARG A 36 -19.90 15.61 4.59
N GLY A 37 -19.86 14.49 3.85
CA GLY A 37 -19.76 14.50 2.39
C GLY A 37 -20.94 15.24 1.72
N ALA A 38 -22.16 15.00 2.19
CA ALA A 38 -23.34 15.71 1.70
C ALA A 38 -23.28 17.22 2.01
N ILE A 39 -22.85 17.61 3.21
CA ILE A 39 -22.63 19.01 3.60
C ILE A 39 -21.57 19.67 2.69
N ALA A 40 -20.43 19.01 2.49
CA ALA A 40 -19.37 19.51 1.62
C ALA A 40 -19.87 19.76 0.18
N ALA A 41 -20.67 18.83 -0.38
CA ALA A 41 -21.26 18.96 -1.70
C ALA A 41 -22.22 20.16 -1.80
N VAL A 42 -23.04 20.39 -0.77
CA VAL A 42 -23.97 21.53 -0.73
C VAL A 42 -23.21 22.85 -0.63
N LEU A 43 -22.23 22.91 0.27
CA LEU A 43 -21.43 24.13 0.46
C LEU A 43 -20.67 24.48 -0.82
N SER A 44 -20.08 23.50 -1.48
CA SER A 44 -19.34 23.72 -2.75
C SER A 44 -20.23 24.26 -3.87
N ASN A 45 -21.53 24.01 -3.85
CA ASN A 45 -22.50 24.50 -4.82
C ASN A 45 -23.18 25.82 -4.40
N THR A 46 -22.97 26.28 -3.15
CA THR A 46 -23.57 27.52 -2.65
C THR A 46 -22.76 28.73 -3.16
N GLU A 47 -23.41 29.78 -3.62
CA GLU A 47 -22.80 30.98 -4.20
C GLU A 47 -21.69 31.57 -3.32
N SER A 48 -21.87 31.59 -2.01
CA SER A 48 -20.90 32.11 -1.04
C SER A 48 -19.62 31.29 -0.94
N PHE A 49 -19.64 29.99 -1.31
CA PHE A 49 -18.51 29.07 -1.18
C PHE A 49 -18.04 28.50 -2.52
N LYS A 50 -18.74 28.78 -3.61
CA LYS A 50 -18.40 28.22 -4.92
C LYS A 50 -16.99 28.64 -5.33
N GLY A 51 -16.08 27.67 -5.38
CA GLY A 51 -14.67 27.89 -5.69
C GLY A 51 -13.89 28.66 -4.64
N LYS A 52 -14.39 28.74 -3.39
CA LYS A 52 -13.77 29.43 -2.27
C LYS A 52 -13.66 28.50 -1.07
N TYR A 53 -12.90 28.93 -0.07
CA TYR A 53 -12.76 28.20 1.20
C TYR A 53 -14.03 28.28 2.05
N HIS A 54 -14.27 27.25 2.88
CA HIS A 54 -15.40 27.22 3.80
C HIS A 54 -15.27 28.26 4.93
N TYR A 55 -14.03 28.58 5.32
CA TYR A 55 -13.71 29.59 6.33
C TYR A 55 -12.77 30.65 5.78
N GLY A 56 -12.69 31.79 6.45
CA GLY A 56 -11.80 32.89 6.10
C GLY A 56 -10.96 33.36 7.27
N LEU A 57 -10.03 34.27 7.05
CA LEU A 57 -9.23 34.91 8.09
C LEU A 57 -9.77 36.33 8.33
N PHE A 58 -10.17 36.61 9.58
CA PHE A 58 -10.66 37.93 9.97
C PHE A 58 -9.56 38.71 10.70
N ALA A 59 -9.19 39.84 10.11
CA ALA A 59 -8.44 40.90 10.79
C ALA A 59 -9.42 41.95 11.33
N ASN A 60 -8.93 42.92 12.10
CA ASN A 60 -9.74 43.92 12.77
C ASN A 60 -10.70 44.70 11.85
N ASP A 61 -10.31 44.86 10.58
CA ASP A 61 -11.05 45.67 9.58
C ASP A 61 -11.89 44.80 8.63
N THR A 62 -11.82 43.47 8.74
CA THR A 62 -12.51 42.54 7.84
C THR A 62 -14.00 42.49 8.19
N GLN A 63 -14.88 42.93 7.27
CA GLN A 63 -16.31 43.00 7.51
C GLN A 63 -17.15 41.96 6.81
N SER A 64 -16.63 41.37 5.74
CA SER A 64 -17.34 40.36 4.94
C SER A 64 -16.66 39.01 4.93
N LEU A 65 -17.45 37.95 4.70
CA LEU A 65 -16.92 36.60 4.51
C LEU A 65 -16.03 36.51 3.26
N SER A 66 -16.37 37.24 2.19
CA SER A 66 -15.57 37.26 0.97
C SER A 66 -14.18 37.86 1.18
N ASP A 67 -14.09 38.92 1.99
CA ASP A 67 -12.81 39.57 2.31
C ASP A 67 -11.97 38.66 3.20
N ALA A 68 -12.59 37.96 4.14
CA ALA A 68 -11.93 36.98 5.00
C ALA A 68 -11.38 35.78 4.21
N GLN A 69 -12.14 35.30 3.22
CA GLN A 69 -11.69 34.22 2.31
C GLN A 69 -10.53 34.71 1.42
N ALA A 70 -10.58 35.95 0.94
CA ALA A 70 -9.47 36.56 0.20
C ALA A 70 -8.20 36.69 1.10
N ALA A 71 -8.37 37.08 2.37
CA ALA A 71 -7.26 37.15 3.32
C ALA A 71 -6.60 35.77 3.57
N LEU A 72 -7.39 34.69 3.64
CA LEU A 72 -6.85 33.32 3.70
C LEU A 72 -6.05 33.00 2.42
N THR A 73 -6.60 33.29 1.25
CA THR A 73 -5.90 33.10 -0.04
C THR A 73 -4.54 33.81 -0.04
N HIS A 74 -4.51 35.08 0.37
CA HIS A 74 -3.28 35.86 0.48
C HIS A 74 -2.26 35.24 1.45
N ARG A 75 -2.75 34.72 2.60
CA ARG A 75 -1.89 34.04 3.57
C ARG A 75 -1.24 32.79 2.96
N LEU A 76 -2.01 31.98 2.25
CA LEU A 76 -1.53 30.77 1.59
C LEU A 76 -0.50 31.10 0.49
N VAL A 77 -0.79 32.09 -0.34
CA VAL A 77 0.16 32.58 -1.36
C VAL A 77 1.48 33.03 -0.74
N LYS A 78 1.45 33.79 0.37
CA LYS A 78 2.67 34.21 1.09
C LYS A 78 3.49 33.02 1.58
N LEU A 79 2.85 31.97 2.11
CA LEU A 79 3.55 30.75 2.57
C LEU A 79 4.26 30.05 1.41
N VAL A 80 3.59 29.92 0.27
CA VAL A 80 4.17 29.29 -0.93
C VAL A 80 5.31 30.13 -1.51
N CYS A 81 5.14 31.46 -1.62
CA CYS A 81 6.19 32.35 -2.10
C CYS A 81 7.43 32.35 -1.19
N ALA A 82 7.24 32.27 0.13
CA ALA A 82 8.35 32.11 1.06
C ALA A 82 9.14 30.84 0.82
N GLN A 83 8.47 29.70 0.60
CA GLN A 83 9.10 28.43 0.24
C GLN A 83 9.86 28.53 -1.09
N HIS A 84 9.25 29.15 -2.10
CA HIS A 84 9.90 29.38 -3.39
C HIS A 84 11.20 30.17 -3.27
N ALA A 85 11.21 31.23 -2.46
CA ALA A 85 12.39 32.06 -2.24
C ALA A 85 13.55 31.33 -1.54
N HIS A 86 13.25 30.33 -0.71
CA HIS A 86 14.27 29.53 0.00
C HIS A 86 14.78 28.34 -0.81
N GLY A 87 13.98 27.85 -1.79
CA GLY A 87 14.24 26.63 -2.55
C GLY A 87 14.70 26.87 -3.99
N ALA A 88 15.39 27.98 -4.30
CA ALA A 88 15.82 28.34 -5.65
C ALA A 88 16.73 27.26 -6.29
N SER A 89 16.15 26.12 -6.63
CA SER A 89 16.73 25.16 -7.56
C SER A 89 16.32 25.54 -8.99
N PHE A 90 17.24 25.43 -9.92
CA PHE A 90 17.02 25.65 -11.34
C PHE A 90 15.95 24.69 -11.86
N GLY A 91 14.73 25.19 -12.12
CA GLY A 91 13.65 24.38 -12.69
C GLY A 91 12.25 24.94 -12.39
N GLU A 92 11.24 24.25 -12.90
CA GLU A 92 9.83 24.56 -12.69
C GLU A 92 9.42 24.30 -11.24
N PHE A 93 8.77 25.26 -10.58
CA PHE A 93 8.23 25.12 -9.23
C PHE A 93 6.81 24.54 -9.32
N ARG A 94 6.57 23.38 -8.69
CA ARG A 94 5.32 22.63 -8.80
C ARG A 94 4.51 22.67 -7.52
N ILE A 95 3.24 23.03 -7.66
CA ILE A 95 2.27 23.09 -6.57
C ILE A 95 1.15 22.10 -6.83
N GLY A 96 1.01 21.10 -5.96
CA GLY A 96 -0.15 20.21 -5.92
C GLY A 96 -1.27 20.84 -5.10
N ILE A 97 -2.51 20.79 -5.59
CA ILE A 97 -3.68 21.31 -4.90
C ILE A 97 -4.72 20.20 -4.74
N ASP A 98 -5.18 19.98 -3.50
CA ASP A 98 -6.28 19.08 -3.19
C ASP A 98 -7.44 19.83 -2.51
N GLY A 99 -8.55 19.95 -3.22
CA GLY A 99 -9.76 20.60 -2.76
C GLY A 99 -10.37 21.49 -3.84
N ALA A 100 -11.67 21.36 -4.08
CA ALA A 100 -12.39 22.16 -5.08
C ALA A 100 -12.42 23.64 -4.73
N SER A 101 -12.35 23.97 -3.43
CA SER A 101 -12.32 25.35 -2.90
C SER A 101 -11.00 26.08 -3.16
N LEU A 102 -9.97 25.37 -3.61
CA LEU A 102 -8.65 25.96 -3.88
C LEU A 102 -8.51 26.63 -5.26
N ALA A 103 -9.58 26.69 -6.06
CA ALA A 103 -9.56 27.34 -7.37
C ALA A 103 -9.23 28.85 -7.27
N SER A 104 -9.67 29.51 -6.20
CA SER A 104 -9.35 30.93 -5.91
C SER A 104 -7.85 31.11 -5.64
N PHE A 105 -7.20 30.16 -4.96
CA PHE A 105 -5.76 30.16 -4.73
C PHE A 105 -4.99 30.05 -6.05
N ALA A 106 -5.36 29.14 -6.93
CA ALA A 106 -4.72 28.96 -8.22
C ALA A 106 -4.74 30.24 -9.06
N SER A 107 -5.88 30.95 -9.05
CA SER A 107 -6.04 32.23 -9.75
C SER A 107 -5.18 33.34 -9.15
N GLU A 108 -5.09 33.44 -7.83
CA GLU A 108 -4.29 34.43 -7.13
C GLU A 108 -2.80 34.15 -7.26
N MET A 109 -2.40 32.87 -7.19
CA MET A 109 -1.01 32.47 -7.38
C MET A 109 -0.49 32.82 -8.77
N LYS A 110 -1.29 32.64 -9.82
CA LYS A 110 -0.97 33.09 -11.17
C LYS A 110 -0.81 34.62 -11.25
N ARG A 111 -1.66 35.37 -10.55
CA ARG A 111 -1.51 36.84 -10.47
C ARG A 111 -0.24 37.25 -9.73
N ALA A 112 0.08 36.59 -8.63
CA ALA A 112 1.33 36.84 -7.88
C ALA A 112 2.57 36.54 -8.73
N GLN A 113 2.55 35.47 -9.52
CA GLN A 113 3.62 35.11 -10.43
C GLN A 113 3.87 36.22 -11.47
N HIS A 114 2.82 36.78 -12.05
CA HIS A 114 2.96 37.91 -13.00
C HIS A 114 3.51 39.20 -12.36
N ALA A 115 3.25 39.40 -11.07
CA ALA A 115 3.72 40.58 -10.34
C ALA A 115 5.20 40.47 -9.89
N LEU A 116 5.75 39.26 -9.86
CA LEU A 116 7.11 38.94 -9.39
C LEU A 116 7.95 38.52 -10.61
N GLU A 117 8.55 39.46 -11.30
CA GLU A 117 9.30 39.27 -12.57
C GLU A 117 10.45 38.25 -12.53
N ASN A 118 10.82 37.76 -11.33
CA ASN A 118 11.96 36.84 -11.11
C ASN A 118 11.56 35.44 -10.62
N LEU A 119 10.28 35.09 -10.64
CA LEU A 119 9.86 33.72 -10.25
C LEU A 119 10.05 32.74 -11.41
N THR A 120 10.63 31.59 -11.11
CA THR A 120 10.61 30.45 -12.04
C THR A 120 9.17 30.07 -12.40
N PRO A 121 8.92 29.48 -13.58
CA PRO A 121 7.57 29.08 -13.96
C PRO A 121 6.93 28.21 -12.88
N ILE A 122 5.67 28.53 -12.53
CA ILE A 122 4.90 27.80 -11.53
C ILE A 122 3.87 26.92 -12.23
N ASP A 123 3.97 25.62 -12.01
CA ASP A 123 2.99 24.64 -12.47
C ASP A 123 2.05 24.27 -11.31
N ILE A 124 0.73 24.37 -11.54
CA ILE A 124 -0.30 24.09 -10.53
C ILE A 124 -1.12 22.90 -10.99
N ILE A 125 -1.07 21.82 -10.22
CA ILE A 125 -1.65 20.53 -10.57
C ILE A 125 -2.69 20.12 -9.53
N GLY A 126 -3.88 19.69 -9.97
CA GLY A 126 -4.85 19.05 -9.10
C GLY A 126 -4.37 17.67 -8.70
N VAL A 127 -4.36 17.37 -7.39
CA VAL A 127 -3.91 16.08 -6.84
C VAL A 127 -4.93 15.56 -5.83
N GLY A 128 -5.09 14.23 -5.74
CA GLY A 128 -5.95 13.60 -4.74
C GLY A 128 -5.13 13.13 -3.54
N VAL A 129 -5.05 13.92 -2.49
CA VAL A 129 -4.37 13.57 -1.22
C VAL A 129 -5.37 13.10 -0.16
N VAL A 130 -6.55 13.69 -0.15
CA VAL A 130 -7.65 13.36 0.76
C VAL A 130 -8.85 12.86 -0.06
N GLY A 131 -9.43 11.76 0.35
CA GLY A 131 -10.66 11.23 -0.25
C GLY A 131 -10.47 9.99 -1.10
N GLU A 132 -11.54 9.52 -1.65
CA GLU A 132 -11.73 8.23 -2.31
C GLU A 132 -10.73 7.98 -3.44
N THR A 133 -10.38 6.71 -3.62
CA THR A 133 -9.71 6.24 -4.85
C THR A 133 -10.45 6.79 -6.05
N PRO A 134 -9.75 7.35 -7.06
CA PRO A 134 -10.38 7.77 -8.30
C PRO A 134 -11.22 6.63 -8.84
N THR A 135 -12.50 6.87 -9.07
CA THR A 135 -13.33 5.89 -9.78
C THR A 135 -12.77 5.73 -11.18
N ALA A 136 -12.86 4.52 -11.75
CA ALA A 136 -12.30 4.18 -13.06
C ALA A 136 -12.78 5.10 -14.23
N SER A 137 -13.76 5.97 -13.98
CA SER A 137 -14.23 6.99 -14.94
C SER A 137 -13.36 8.24 -15.01
N ASP A 138 -12.55 8.54 -13.98
CA ASP A 138 -11.71 9.75 -13.93
C ASP A 138 -10.30 9.52 -14.50
N THR A 139 -9.97 8.30 -14.89
CA THR A 139 -8.63 7.88 -15.34
C THR A 139 -8.39 8.03 -16.85
N GLN A 140 -9.21 8.76 -17.59
CA GLN A 140 -8.81 9.14 -18.95
C GLN A 140 -7.74 10.24 -18.92
N GLY A 141 -6.50 9.82 -18.72
CA GLY A 141 -5.29 10.52 -19.07
C GLY A 141 -4.74 11.45 -18.00
N LYS A 142 -3.71 10.98 -17.32
CA LYS A 142 -2.63 11.66 -16.61
C LYS A 142 -2.41 11.37 -15.12
N ALA A 143 -3.26 10.67 -14.42
CA ALA A 143 -3.01 10.36 -12.99
C ALA A 143 -1.85 9.36 -12.73
N SER A 144 -1.38 8.65 -13.77
CA SER A 144 -0.37 7.59 -13.65
C SER A 144 1.10 8.05 -13.75
N ALA A 145 1.35 9.36 -13.93
CA ALA A 145 2.70 9.89 -14.16
C ALA A 145 3.12 10.99 -13.16
N VAL A 146 2.35 11.24 -12.09
CA VAL A 146 2.74 12.22 -11.07
C VAL A 146 3.62 11.52 -10.04
N GLY A 147 4.88 11.25 -10.42
CA GLY A 147 5.96 10.91 -9.49
C GLY A 147 6.28 12.05 -8.53
N GLU A 148 7.13 11.79 -7.55
CA GLU A 148 7.68 12.80 -6.62
C GLU A 148 8.23 13.99 -7.36
N ASN A 149 7.50 15.10 -7.35
CA ASN A 149 7.99 16.31 -8.00
C ASN A 149 7.27 17.58 -7.54
N MET A 150 6.53 17.55 -6.43
CA MET A 150 5.88 18.74 -5.91
C MET A 150 6.79 19.47 -4.92
N ASP A 151 7.00 20.75 -5.13
CA ASP A 151 7.69 21.62 -4.18
C ASP A 151 6.77 22.01 -3.03
N CYS A 152 5.48 22.07 -3.30
CA CYS A 152 4.45 22.39 -2.31
C CYS A 152 3.17 21.58 -2.57
N LEU A 153 2.53 21.14 -1.49
CA LEU A 153 1.17 20.61 -1.50
C LEU A 153 0.26 21.49 -0.65
N LEU A 154 -0.89 21.86 -1.18
CA LEU A 154 -1.91 22.64 -0.50
C LEU A 154 -3.18 21.81 -0.38
N VAL A 155 -3.61 21.56 0.86
CA VAL A 155 -4.73 20.67 1.16
C VAL A 155 -5.71 21.33 2.12
N GLU A 156 -6.99 21.35 1.73
CA GLU A 156 -8.09 21.75 2.59
C GLU A 156 -8.80 20.52 3.17
N GLY A 157 -8.80 20.41 4.49
CA GLY A 157 -9.40 19.31 5.23
C GLY A 157 -10.78 19.58 5.82
N SER A 158 -11.36 20.77 5.59
CA SER A 158 -12.67 21.12 6.12
C SER A 158 -13.77 20.23 5.53
N TYR A 159 -14.65 19.71 6.38
CA TYR A 159 -15.78 18.82 6.01
C TYR A 159 -15.39 17.52 5.29
N ARG A 160 -14.12 17.13 5.34
CA ARG A 160 -13.64 15.88 4.73
C ARG A 160 -13.20 14.91 5.81
N SER A 161 -13.49 13.64 5.60
CA SER A 161 -12.91 12.57 6.42
C SER A 161 -11.46 12.35 6.02
N ILE A 162 -10.56 12.28 7.01
CA ILE A 162 -9.13 12.16 6.77
C ILE A 162 -8.59 10.90 7.45
N ASP A 163 -8.25 9.90 6.65
CA ASP A 163 -7.32 8.85 7.10
C ASP A 163 -5.94 9.48 7.25
N GLN A 164 -5.58 9.83 8.48
CA GLN A 164 -4.35 10.56 8.79
C GLN A 164 -3.09 9.86 8.25
N LEU A 165 -3.00 8.54 8.38
CA LEU A 165 -1.87 7.78 7.89
C LEU A 165 -1.80 7.80 6.36
N GLY A 166 -2.91 7.54 5.71
CA GLY A 166 -3.02 7.60 4.26
C GLY A 166 -2.74 9.00 3.72
N PHE A 167 -3.25 10.03 4.39
CA PHE A 167 -2.99 11.42 4.04
C PHE A 167 -1.49 11.75 4.02
N PHE A 168 -0.78 11.54 5.14
CA PHE A 168 0.64 11.84 5.20
C PHE A 168 1.48 10.95 4.27
N SER A 169 1.10 9.70 4.09
CA SER A 169 1.79 8.78 3.19
C SER A 169 1.65 9.22 1.72
N ARG A 170 0.48 9.72 1.30
CA ARG A 170 0.30 10.30 -0.05
C ARG A 170 1.06 11.60 -0.22
N ALA A 171 0.92 12.53 0.73
CA ALA A 171 1.63 13.80 0.70
C ALA A 171 3.14 13.58 0.60
N ARG A 172 3.66 12.60 1.34
CA ARG A 172 5.07 12.24 1.33
C ARG A 172 5.56 11.72 -0.02
N ARG A 173 4.71 10.97 -0.75
CA ARG A 173 5.03 10.49 -2.10
C ARG A 173 5.07 11.59 -3.14
N LEU A 174 4.19 12.57 -3.00
CA LEU A 174 4.07 13.68 -3.96
C LEU A 174 5.12 14.77 -3.75
N LEU A 175 5.54 14.99 -2.50
CA LEU A 175 6.50 16.04 -2.15
C LEU A 175 7.94 15.62 -2.40
N LYS A 176 8.72 16.54 -2.97
CA LYS A 176 10.19 16.47 -2.94
C LYS A 176 10.72 16.46 -1.50
N PRO A 177 11.92 15.95 -1.23
CA PRO A 177 12.64 16.23 0.02
C PRO A 177 12.70 17.73 0.29
N GLY A 178 12.43 18.16 1.51
CA GLY A 178 12.32 19.58 1.86
C GLY A 178 11.07 20.30 1.34
N GLY A 179 10.19 19.61 0.61
CA GLY A 179 8.93 20.16 0.10
C GLY A 179 7.94 20.49 1.23
N LEU A 180 7.06 21.46 0.97
CA LEU A 180 6.14 22.03 1.94
C LEU A 180 4.74 21.43 1.79
N LEU A 181 4.18 20.89 2.88
CA LEU A 181 2.77 20.53 3.00
C LEU A 181 2.04 21.61 3.78
N ILE A 182 1.13 22.31 3.15
CA ILE A 182 0.21 23.27 3.78
C ILE A 182 -1.13 22.57 3.95
N PHE A 183 -1.53 22.37 5.20
CA PHE A 183 -2.78 21.71 5.54
C PHE A 183 -3.59 22.59 6.51
N PHE A 184 -4.82 22.87 6.17
CA PHE A 184 -5.73 23.60 7.02
C PHE A 184 -7.10 22.93 7.06
N GLY A 185 -7.73 22.98 8.22
CA GLY A 185 -8.99 22.29 8.46
C GLY A 185 -9.40 22.25 9.92
N GLU A 186 -10.42 21.48 10.18
CA GLU A 186 -10.98 21.27 11.51
C GLU A 186 -10.34 20.06 12.18
N PHE A 187 -10.10 20.19 13.49
CA PHE A 187 -9.52 19.15 14.33
C PHE A 187 -10.27 19.04 15.64
N LEU A 188 -10.26 17.85 16.24
CA LEU A 188 -10.62 17.71 17.66
C LEU A 188 -9.44 18.12 18.53
N SER A 189 -9.72 18.86 19.59
CA SER A 189 -8.74 19.10 20.64
C SER A 189 -8.49 17.82 21.46
N ASP A 190 -7.34 17.74 22.13
CA ASP A 190 -6.91 16.54 22.85
C ASP A 190 -7.79 16.16 24.03
N ASP A 191 -8.45 17.14 24.63
CA ASP A 191 -9.37 16.96 25.76
C ASP A 191 -10.79 16.51 25.34
N SER A 192 -11.02 16.35 24.03
CA SER A 192 -12.34 15.98 23.53
C SER A 192 -12.50 14.47 23.39
N ALA A 193 -13.25 13.85 24.28
CA ALA A 193 -13.72 12.47 24.16
C ALA A 193 -14.98 12.42 23.28
N VAL A 194 -14.87 12.79 22.00
CA VAL A 194 -15.99 12.63 21.06
C VAL A 194 -15.86 11.25 20.42
N GLU A 195 -16.63 10.28 20.93
CA GLU A 195 -16.71 8.95 20.33
C GLU A 195 -17.21 9.06 18.88
N HIS A 196 -16.49 8.37 17.97
CA HIS A 196 -16.86 8.26 16.54
C HIS A 196 -16.80 9.54 15.70
N SER A 197 -16.05 10.57 16.10
CA SER A 197 -15.85 11.74 15.23
C SER A 197 -14.98 11.43 14.02
N PRO A 198 -15.36 11.86 12.80
CA PRO A 198 -14.51 11.74 11.61
C PRO A 198 -13.38 12.77 11.56
N LEU A 199 -13.37 13.73 12.49
CA LEU A 199 -12.32 14.74 12.58
C LEU A 199 -11.04 14.16 13.17
N PRO A 200 -9.87 14.53 12.62
CA PRO A 200 -8.61 14.10 13.19
C PRO A 200 -8.37 14.75 14.55
N ASN A 201 -7.83 13.97 15.49
CA ASN A 201 -7.37 14.50 16.77
C ASN A 201 -6.03 15.23 16.57
N LEU A 202 -5.87 16.38 17.20
CA LEU A 202 -4.73 17.28 17.00
C LEU A 202 -3.38 16.65 17.37
N SER A 203 -3.27 16.05 18.56
CA SER A 203 -2.05 15.39 19.02
C SER A 203 -1.71 14.17 18.18
N SER A 204 -2.70 13.37 17.82
CA SER A 204 -2.49 12.20 16.96
C SER A 204 -1.94 12.58 15.61
N LEU A 205 -2.47 13.67 15.01
CA LEU A 205 -2.02 14.15 13.71
C LEU A 205 -0.58 14.66 13.76
N THR A 206 -0.25 15.50 14.74
CA THR A 206 1.11 16.06 14.88
C THR A 206 2.15 15.00 15.22
N GLN A 207 1.84 14.07 16.13
CA GLN A 207 2.72 12.93 16.44
C GLN A 207 2.94 12.03 15.22
N LEU A 208 1.91 11.78 14.42
CA LEU A 208 2.04 11.00 13.20
C LEU A 208 2.91 11.72 12.16
N ALA A 209 2.73 13.03 11.99
CA ALA A 209 3.55 13.84 11.11
C ALA A 209 5.05 13.73 11.50
N GLU A 210 5.38 13.94 12.79
CA GLU A 210 6.76 13.80 13.30
C GLU A 210 7.32 12.39 13.05
N ARG A 211 6.53 11.36 13.29
CA ARG A 211 6.93 9.96 13.06
C ARG A 211 7.23 9.66 11.59
N LEU A 212 6.52 10.31 10.68
CA LEU A 212 6.73 10.22 9.24
C LEU A 212 7.78 11.21 8.73
N ASN A 213 8.58 11.77 9.64
CA ASN A 213 9.67 12.69 9.34
C ASN A 213 9.19 13.99 8.66
N TYR A 214 8.09 14.54 9.17
CA TYR A 214 7.71 15.91 8.91
C TYR A 214 8.08 16.79 10.08
N SER A 215 8.53 18.00 9.79
CA SER A 215 8.76 19.05 10.81
C SER A 215 7.67 20.11 10.67
N ILE A 216 7.07 20.50 11.80
CA ILE A 216 6.09 21.59 11.83
C ILE A 216 6.83 22.92 11.72
N VAL A 217 6.54 23.71 10.70
CA VAL A 217 7.13 25.03 10.47
C VAL A 217 6.22 26.14 10.97
N VAL A 218 4.91 26.00 10.70
CA VAL A 218 3.88 26.94 11.13
C VAL A 218 2.71 26.17 11.72
N ALA A 219 2.17 26.70 12.82
CA ALA A 219 0.95 26.22 13.45
C ALA A 219 0.13 27.45 13.89
N GLU A 220 -0.90 27.78 13.13
CA GLU A 220 -1.75 28.93 13.39
C GLU A 220 -3.14 28.47 13.83
N ASP A 221 -3.67 29.09 14.88
CA ASP A 221 -5.05 28.86 15.35
C ASP A 221 -5.96 29.95 14.79
N HIS A 222 -6.93 29.55 13.99
CA HIS A 222 -7.90 30.43 13.37
C HIS A 222 -9.34 30.11 13.79
N THR A 223 -9.50 29.45 14.95
CA THR A 223 -10.81 29.05 15.48
C THR A 223 -11.80 30.22 15.61
N GLN A 224 -11.32 31.38 16.06
CA GLN A 224 -12.15 32.57 16.16
C GLN A 224 -12.61 33.09 14.78
N SER A 225 -11.75 33.00 13.78
CA SER A 225 -12.09 33.34 12.40
C SER A 225 -13.12 32.36 11.81
N ALA A 226 -13.02 31.08 12.14
CA ALA A 226 -14.00 30.07 11.73
C ALA A 226 -15.37 30.32 12.37
N LEU A 227 -15.43 30.61 13.68
CA LEU A 227 -16.66 30.99 14.38
C LEU A 227 -17.35 32.17 13.70
N ARG A 228 -16.59 33.24 13.40
CA ARG A 228 -17.14 34.40 12.72
C ARG A 228 -17.62 34.09 11.30
N SER A 229 -16.94 33.20 10.58
CA SER A 229 -17.40 32.72 9.27
C SER A 229 -18.76 32.03 9.37
N ILE A 230 -18.94 31.16 10.37
CA ILE A 230 -20.20 30.45 10.65
C ILE A 230 -21.33 31.46 10.97
N GLU A 231 -21.07 32.44 11.84
CA GLU A 231 -22.04 33.46 12.18
C GLU A 231 -22.53 34.27 10.98
N LEU A 232 -21.59 34.70 10.12
CA LEU A 232 -21.92 35.47 8.92
C LEU A 232 -22.70 34.64 7.91
N PHE A 233 -22.33 33.38 7.74
CA PHE A 233 -23.07 32.47 6.87
C PHE A 233 -24.47 32.18 7.38
N ALA A 234 -24.64 31.93 8.68
CA ALA A 234 -25.97 31.72 9.29
C ALA A 234 -26.89 32.92 9.08
N LYS A 235 -26.36 34.14 9.21
CA LYS A 235 -27.12 35.36 8.90
C LYS A 235 -27.53 35.46 7.44
N GLN A 236 -26.63 35.13 6.52
CA GLN A 236 -26.88 35.17 5.08
C GLN A 236 -27.88 34.08 4.65
N ALA A 237 -27.77 32.87 5.22
CA ALA A 237 -28.71 31.78 4.99
C ALA A 237 -30.14 32.12 5.48
N GLN A 238 -30.27 32.74 6.63
CA GLN A 238 -31.58 33.22 7.17
C GLN A 238 -32.24 34.23 6.25
N LEU A 239 -31.46 35.09 5.58
CA LEU A 239 -32.00 36.08 4.63
C LEU A 239 -32.50 35.43 3.33
N ASN A 240 -31.93 34.28 2.95
CA ASN A 240 -32.26 33.58 1.70
C ASN A 240 -33.39 32.53 1.87
N THR A 241 -33.74 32.13 3.08
CA THR A 241 -34.70 31.02 3.37
C THR A 241 -36.13 31.48 3.67
N LEU A 242 -36.49 32.72 3.42
CA LEU A 242 -37.90 33.17 3.51
C LEU A 242 -38.77 32.51 2.44
N GLY A 243 -38.89 31.15 2.48
CA GLY A 243 -39.87 30.49 1.65
C GLY A 243 -39.74 28.99 1.37
N ASN A 244 -38.60 28.34 1.59
CA ASN A 244 -38.49 26.89 1.34
C ASN A 244 -37.53 26.23 2.35
N GLU A 245 -38.07 25.45 3.29
CA GLU A 245 -37.27 24.54 4.12
C GLU A 245 -36.83 23.36 3.26
N ASN A 246 -35.59 23.37 2.84
CA ASN A 246 -34.95 22.23 2.20
C ASN A 246 -34.21 21.42 3.27
N GLU A 247 -34.50 20.12 3.38
CA GLU A 247 -33.90 19.17 4.32
C GLU A 247 -32.37 19.28 4.36
N THR A 248 -31.76 19.53 3.21
CA THR A 248 -30.31 19.68 3.04
C THR A 248 -29.74 20.94 3.69
N LEU A 249 -30.48 22.06 3.64
CA LEU A 249 -30.09 23.30 4.32
C LEU A 249 -30.19 23.16 5.84
N THR A 250 -31.15 22.36 6.33
CA THR A 250 -31.25 22.01 7.74
C THR A 250 -30.02 21.24 8.22
N LEU A 251 -29.55 20.28 7.46
CA LEU A 251 -28.32 19.53 7.79
C LEU A 251 -27.09 20.44 7.87
N VAL A 252 -26.95 21.40 6.96
CA VAL A 252 -25.84 22.38 6.97
C VAL A 252 -25.92 23.26 8.20
N ARG A 253 -27.13 23.77 8.54
CA ARG A 253 -27.33 24.60 9.71
C ARG A 253 -27.01 23.85 11.00
N ASP A 254 -27.52 22.63 11.17
CA ASP A 254 -27.28 21.81 12.35
C ASP A 254 -25.77 21.50 12.52
N GLU A 255 -25.04 21.30 11.42
CA GLU A 255 -23.60 21.12 11.49
C GLU A 255 -22.86 22.39 11.88
N PHE A 256 -23.26 23.53 11.34
CA PHE A 256 -22.68 24.83 11.73
C PHE A 256 -22.94 25.18 13.18
N ASP A 257 -24.16 24.93 13.68
CA ASP A 257 -24.49 25.14 15.08
C ASP A 257 -23.67 24.20 15.98
N ARG A 258 -23.52 22.95 15.58
CA ARG A 258 -22.67 21.98 16.28
C ARG A 258 -21.21 22.43 16.27
N ALA A 259 -20.67 22.79 15.10
CA ALA A 259 -19.29 23.24 14.94
C ALA A 259 -19.00 24.48 15.80
N ALA A 260 -19.93 25.46 15.80
CA ALA A 260 -19.82 26.66 16.62
C ALA A 260 -19.80 26.34 18.12
N GLN A 261 -20.70 25.45 18.58
CA GLN A 261 -20.74 25.02 19.99
C GLN A 261 -19.48 24.29 20.41
N GLU A 262 -18.99 23.37 19.57
CA GLU A 262 -17.76 22.61 19.83
C GLU A 262 -16.51 23.51 19.80
N MET A 263 -16.45 24.51 18.89
CA MET A 263 -15.35 25.48 18.84
C MET A 263 -15.40 26.44 20.03
N ALA A 264 -16.59 26.94 20.40
CA ALA A 264 -16.77 27.82 21.57
C ALA A 264 -16.40 27.11 22.88
N SER A 265 -16.67 25.81 22.98
CA SER A 265 -16.27 24.98 24.13
C SER A 265 -14.84 24.46 24.09
N GLY A 266 -14.06 24.78 23.06
CA GLY A 266 -12.68 24.31 22.88
C GLY A 266 -12.53 22.84 22.48
N LYS A 267 -13.62 22.14 22.14
CA LYS A 267 -13.60 20.74 21.70
C LYS A 267 -13.17 20.56 20.25
N ARG A 268 -13.47 21.57 19.42
CA ARG A 268 -13.08 21.63 18.00
C ARG A 268 -12.27 22.89 17.76
N VAL A 269 -11.26 22.81 16.92
CA VAL A 269 -10.43 23.94 16.51
C VAL A 269 -10.29 23.97 15.00
N PHE A 270 -10.05 25.16 14.43
CA PHE A 270 -9.70 25.35 13.05
C PHE A 270 -8.26 25.87 12.97
N LYS A 271 -7.38 25.07 12.36
CA LYS A 271 -5.95 25.37 12.31
C LYS A 271 -5.38 25.31 10.91
N LEU A 272 -4.31 26.09 10.70
CA LEU A 272 -3.45 26.04 9.55
C LEU A 272 -2.08 25.53 9.98
N TYR A 273 -1.64 24.43 9.38
CA TYR A 273 -0.32 23.86 9.57
C TYR A 273 0.50 23.95 8.30
N THR A 274 1.77 24.23 8.45
CA THR A 274 2.77 23.94 7.43
C THR A 274 3.75 22.93 7.97
N PHE A 275 3.94 21.86 7.20
CA PHE A 275 4.90 20.81 7.48
C PHE A 275 5.95 20.81 6.40
N THR A 276 7.22 20.72 6.75
CA THR A 276 8.28 20.42 5.79
C THR A 276 8.55 18.93 5.80
N LYS A 277 8.51 18.29 4.63
CA LYS A 277 8.98 16.91 4.49
C LYS A 277 10.46 16.88 4.83
N GLY A 278 10.79 16.22 5.92
CA GLY A 278 12.18 16.07 6.34
C GLY A 278 12.99 15.37 5.26
N VAL A 279 14.17 15.90 5.01
CA VAL A 279 15.22 15.22 4.29
C VAL A 279 15.57 13.99 5.12
N ALA A 280 15.61 12.81 4.54
CA ALA A 280 16.02 11.62 5.29
C ALA A 280 17.39 11.91 5.90
N PRO A 281 17.64 11.56 7.19
CA PRO A 281 18.89 11.92 7.90
C PRO A 281 20.20 11.53 7.18
N ALA A 282 20.09 10.90 6.05
CA ALA A 282 21.18 10.39 5.23
C ALA A 282 21.52 11.26 4.01
N GLU A 283 20.74 12.29 3.71
CA GLU A 283 21.00 13.10 2.51
C GLU A 283 22.03 14.22 2.77
N SER A 284 22.27 14.60 4.02
CA SER A 284 23.25 15.65 4.33
C SER A 284 24.72 15.18 4.37
N ASP A 285 24.97 13.87 4.55
CA ASP A 285 26.33 13.34 4.74
C ASP A 285 26.58 11.99 4.05
N SER A 286 25.69 11.48 3.19
CA SER A 286 25.89 10.15 2.61
C SER A 286 26.56 10.22 1.25
N GLU A 287 27.56 9.37 1.08
CA GLU A 287 28.24 9.02 -0.16
C GLU A 287 27.29 8.53 -1.26
N TYR A 288 26.00 8.34 -0.93
CA TYR A 288 24.97 7.82 -1.82
C TYR A 288 23.95 8.88 -2.19
N ALA A 289 23.61 8.92 -3.46
CA ALA A 289 22.46 9.67 -3.95
C ALA A 289 21.18 9.27 -3.22
N ALA A 290 20.17 10.12 -3.27
CA ALA A 290 18.83 9.76 -2.84
C ALA A 290 18.37 8.49 -3.58
N ALA A 291 17.62 7.61 -2.88
CA ALA A 291 17.07 6.42 -3.50
C ALA A 291 16.17 6.81 -4.68
N GLU A 292 16.46 6.27 -5.86
CA GLU A 292 15.63 6.48 -7.04
C GLU A 292 14.44 5.52 -6.99
N TYR A 293 13.25 6.04 -7.27
CA TYR A 293 12.07 5.23 -7.48
C TYR A 293 11.80 5.10 -8.96
N GLY A 294 11.53 3.89 -9.40
CA GLY A 294 11.14 3.65 -10.77
C GLY A 294 10.78 2.20 -11.01
N ASP A 295 10.08 1.98 -12.08
CA ASP A 295 9.93 0.69 -12.70
C ASP A 295 11.17 0.38 -13.56
N ARG A 296 11.08 -0.65 -14.38
CA ARG A 296 12.15 -1.06 -15.27
C ARG A 296 12.64 0.04 -16.22
N SER A 297 11.81 1.02 -16.56
CA SER A 297 12.17 2.08 -17.51
C SER A 297 13.16 3.10 -16.93
N SER A 298 13.29 3.16 -15.61
CA SER A 298 14.12 4.15 -14.90
C SER A 298 15.62 3.80 -14.86
N PHE A 299 16.01 2.58 -15.26
CA PHE A 299 17.43 2.17 -15.32
C PHE A 299 17.63 1.07 -16.38
N GLN A 300 18.88 0.90 -16.82
CA GLN A 300 19.22 -0.14 -17.79
C GLN A 300 19.31 -1.52 -17.13
N PRO A 301 18.79 -2.59 -17.73
CA PRO A 301 18.87 -3.96 -17.17
C PRO A 301 20.29 -4.41 -16.82
N ALA A 302 21.29 -3.95 -17.58
CA ALA A 302 22.71 -4.26 -17.32
C ALA A 302 23.19 -3.79 -15.94
N ALA A 303 22.69 -2.64 -15.46
CA ALA A 303 23.05 -2.14 -14.12
C ALA A 303 22.51 -3.03 -13.00
N VAL A 304 21.33 -3.63 -13.21
CA VAL A 304 20.74 -4.58 -12.25
C VAL A 304 21.47 -5.92 -12.31
N ALA A 305 21.92 -6.34 -13.50
CA ALA A 305 22.63 -7.61 -13.67
C ALA A 305 23.93 -7.64 -12.85
N ASP A 306 24.74 -6.59 -12.90
CA ASP A 306 25.96 -6.49 -12.10
C ASP A 306 25.66 -6.56 -10.58
N LEU A 307 24.69 -5.77 -10.11
CA LEU A 307 24.28 -5.81 -8.72
C LEU A 307 23.77 -7.19 -8.30
N PHE A 308 23.02 -7.88 -9.18
CA PHE A 308 22.46 -9.20 -8.93
C PHE A 308 23.58 -10.25 -8.79
N GLU A 309 24.48 -10.30 -9.76
CA GLU A 309 25.59 -11.27 -9.78
C GLU A 309 26.51 -11.10 -8.57
N ARG A 310 26.86 -9.86 -8.22
CA ARG A 310 27.66 -9.55 -7.02
C ARG A 310 26.93 -9.82 -5.71
N SER A 311 25.61 -9.67 -5.70
CA SER A 311 24.80 -9.89 -4.48
C SER A 311 24.54 -11.37 -4.20
N PHE A 312 24.32 -12.18 -5.23
CA PHE A 312 23.88 -13.58 -5.11
C PHE A 312 24.94 -14.60 -5.55
N GLY A 313 25.96 -14.18 -6.29
CA GLY A 313 27.06 -15.06 -6.73
C GLY A 313 26.70 -16.02 -7.87
N HIS A 314 25.63 -15.76 -8.61
CA HIS A 314 25.25 -16.52 -9.81
C HIS A 314 24.74 -15.60 -10.92
N ALA A 315 24.73 -16.09 -12.15
CA ALA A 315 24.38 -15.32 -13.32
C ALA A 315 22.95 -14.74 -13.24
N PHE A 316 22.79 -13.53 -13.75
CA PHE A 316 21.51 -12.85 -13.90
C PHE A 316 20.70 -13.50 -15.02
N ASP A 317 19.41 -13.73 -14.77
CA ASP A 317 18.46 -14.26 -15.73
C ASP A 317 17.57 -13.13 -16.28
N ALA A 318 17.93 -12.65 -17.47
CA ALA A 318 17.24 -11.53 -18.10
C ALA A 318 15.80 -11.87 -18.51
N GLU A 319 15.53 -13.14 -18.87
CA GLU A 319 14.16 -13.56 -19.23
C GLU A 319 13.26 -13.60 -18.01
N VAL A 320 13.74 -14.10 -16.87
CA VAL A 320 13.01 -14.06 -15.59
C VAL A 320 12.82 -12.63 -15.12
N TRP A 321 13.78 -11.76 -15.34
CA TRP A 321 13.63 -10.34 -15.04
C TRP A 321 12.52 -9.69 -15.87
N HIS A 322 12.56 -9.88 -17.21
CA HIS A 322 11.54 -9.40 -18.13
C HIS A 322 10.15 -9.92 -17.72
N TRP A 323 10.03 -11.22 -17.44
CA TRP A 323 8.78 -11.82 -16.99
C TRP A 323 8.25 -11.19 -15.70
N LYS A 324 9.10 -10.91 -14.69
CA LYS A 324 8.68 -10.30 -13.43
C LYS A 324 8.31 -8.83 -13.56
N TYR A 325 9.14 -8.05 -14.25
CA TYR A 325 9.09 -6.58 -14.20
C TYR A 325 8.40 -5.92 -15.40
N GLU A 326 8.35 -6.59 -16.54
CA GLU A 326 7.57 -6.11 -17.69
C GLU A 326 6.20 -6.75 -17.75
N LEU A 327 6.16 -8.07 -17.97
CA LEU A 327 4.89 -8.79 -18.09
C LEU A 327 4.11 -8.80 -16.78
N GLY A 328 4.79 -8.92 -15.64
CA GLY A 328 4.20 -8.98 -14.31
C GLY A 328 4.07 -7.62 -13.61
N ALA A 329 4.30 -6.50 -14.32
CA ALA A 329 4.22 -5.14 -13.77
C ALA A 329 4.99 -4.94 -12.46
N GLY A 330 6.14 -5.61 -12.29
CA GLY A 330 6.98 -5.53 -11.09
C GLY A 330 7.40 -4.10 -10.78
N ARG A 331 7.53 -3.79 -9.49
CA ARG A 331 7.93 -2.48 -8.96
C ARG A 331 9.28 -2.60 -8.29
N CYS A 332 10.04 -1.51 -8.24
CA CYS A 332 11.30 -1.50 -7.50
C CYS A 332 11.69 -0.10 -7.02
N VAL A 333 12.57 -0.08 -6.02
CA VAL A 333 13.33 1.09 -5.58
C VAL A 333 14.79 0.74 -5.64
N VAL A 334 15.60 1.62 -6.19
CA VAL A 334 17.05 1.45 -6.29
C VAL A 334 17.79 2.55 -5.53
N ALA A 335 19.06 2.29 -5.20
CA ALA A 335 19.98 3.32 -4.73
C ALA A 335 21.28 3.24 -5.53
N ARG A 336 21.86 4.41 -5.83
CA ARG A 336 23.16 4.55 -6.52
C ARG A 336 24.25 4.98 -5.57
N ALA A 337 25.48 4.64 -5.87
CA ALA A 337 26.64 5.10 -5.10
C ALA A 337 26.83 6.62 -5.19
N LYS A 338 26.51 7.19 -6.36
CA LYS A 338 26.53 8.63 -6.67
C LYS A 338 25.40 8.90 -7.68
N PRO A 339 25.00 10.17 -7.95
CA PRO A 339 23.92 10.48 -8.87
C PRO A 339 23.99 9.77 -10.24
N GLU A 340 25.16 9.58 -10.80
CA GLU A 340 25.37 8.85 -12.07
C GLU A 340 26.20 7.55 -11.88
N GLY A 341 26.27 7.06 -10.65
CA GLY A 341 27.06 5.88 -10.31
C GLY A 341 26.31 4.56 -10.48
N ASP A 342 27.00 3.48 -10.17
CA ASP A 342 26.46 2.13 -10.21
C ASP A 342 25.35 1.92 -9.17
N LEU A 343 24.45 0.98 -9.46
CA LEU A 343 23.45 0.56 -8.51
C LEU A 343 24.12 -0.20 -7.35
N VAL A 344 23.85 0.23 -6.14
CA VAL A 344 24.39 -0.39 -4.91
C VAL A 344 23.33 -1.09 -4.08
N ALA A 345 22.05 -0.79 -4.30
CA ALA A 345 20.94 -1.51 -3.69
C ALA A 345 19.72 -1.53 -4.61
N HIS A 346 18.90 -2.57 -4.45
CA HIS A 346 17.64 -2.78 -5.14
C HIS A 346 16.65 -3.46 -4.19
N TYR A 347 15.43 -2.98 -4.17
CA TYR A 347 14.31 -3.61 -3.48
C TYR A 347 13.15 -3.71 -4.44
N GLY A 348 12.86 -4.91 -4.89
CA GLY A 348 11.80 -5.18 -5.85
C GLY A 348 10.58 -5.83 -5.22
N GLY A 349 9.50 -5.86 -5.99
CA GLY A 349 8.26 -6.55 -5.64
C GLY A 349 7.44 -6.92 -6.88
N ALA A 350 6.80 -8.07 -6.81
CA ALA A 350 5.91 -8.56 -7.84
C ALA A 350 4.45 -8.42 -7.35
N PRO A 351 3.57 -7.71 -8.09
CA PRO A 351 2.15 -7.63 -7.78
C PRO A 351 1.48 -9.00 -7.75
N ARG A 352 0.46 -9.13 -6.91
CA ARG A 352 -0.33 -10.35 -6.75
C ARG A 352 -1.79 -9.99 -6.52
N ASP A 353 -2.67 -10.51 -7.36
CA ASP A 353 -4.10 -10.48 -7.11
C ASP A 353 -4.43 -11.34 -5.91
N ILE A 354 -5.24 -10.81 -5.01
CA ILE A 354 -5.69 -11.52 -3.80
C ILE A 354 -7.19 -11.35 -3.60
N ARG A 355 -7.75 -12.27 -2.81
CA ARG A 355 -9.03 -12.05 -2.13
C ARG A 355 -8.75 -11.72 -0.68
N TYR A 356 -9.13 -10.52 -0.29
CA TYR A 356 -9.00 -10.02 1.07
C TYR A 356 -10.38 -10.05 1.73
N PHE A 357 -10.63 -11.06 2.56
CA PHE A 357 -11.95 -11.30 3.15
C PHE A 357 -13.07 -11.29 2.09
N GLY A 358 -12.90 -12.06 1.03
CA GLY A 358 -13.82 -12.18 -0.10
C GLY A 358 -13.79 -11.04 -1.12
N ARG A 359 -13.12 -9.91 -0.84
CA ARG A 359 -13.02 -8.76 -1.75
C ARG A 359 -11.78 -8.83 -2.63
N ALA A 360 -11.89 -8.42 -3.87
CA ALA A 360 -10.74 -8.28 -4.76
C ALA A 360 -9.81 -7.16 -4.23
N ALA A 361 -8.51 -7.44 -4.18
CA ALA A 361 -7.48 -6.48 -3.82
C ALA A 361 -6.15 -6.88 -4.46
N LEU A 362 -5.18 -5.95 -4.46
CA LEU A 362 -3.82 -6.22 -4.86
C LEU A 362 -2.92 -6.33 -3.62
N ALA A 363 -1.99 -7.26 -3.67
CA ALA A 363 -0.87 -7.36 -2.76
C ALA A 363 0.44 -7.28 -3.54
N ILE A 364 1.56 -7.06 -2.87
CA ILE A 364 2.87 -7.10 -3.50
C ILE A 364 3.79 -8.04 -2.74
N GLN A 365 4.48 -8.91 -3.48
CA GLN A 365 5.43 -9.85 -2.92
C GLN A 365 6.85 -9.32 -3.12
N PRO A 366 7.56 -8.84 -2.06
CA PRO A 366 8.95 -8.45 -2.16
C PRO A 366 9.82 -9.54 -2.77
N CYS A 367 10.64 -9.17 -3.73
CA CYS A 367 11.59 -10.04 -4.40
C CYS A 367 12.84 -9.26 -4.84
N ASP A 368 13.89 -9.96 -5.21
CA ASP A 368 15.14 -9.38 -5.70
C ASP A 368 15.67 -8.25 -4.78
N VAL A 369 15.67 -8.53 -3.46
CA VAL A 369 16.20 -7.61 -2.46
C VAL A 369 17.72 -7.76 -2.40
N MET A 370 18.41 -6.75 -2.92
CA MET A 370 19.86 -6.75 -3.10
C MET A 370 20.50 -5.53 -2.46
N VAL A 371 21.64 -5.75 -1.85
CA VAL A 371 22.56 -4.70 -1.39
C VAL A 371 23.96 -5.19 -1.67
N MET A 372 24.81 -4.33 -2.23
CA MET A 372 26.20 -4.66 -2.49
C MET A 372 26.88 -5.23 -1.25
N PRO A 373 27.70 -6.29 -1.37
CA PRO A 373 28.36 -6.92 -0.21
C PRO A 373 29.11 -5.92 0.68
N GLU A 374 29.79 -4.96 0.09
CA GLU A 374 30.57 -3.94 0.76
C GLU A 374 29.71 -3.02 1.63
N GLU A 375 28.46 -2.81 1.20
CA GLU A 375 27.50 -1.94 1.89
C GLU A 375 26.70 -2.63 3.01
N ARG A 376 26.82 -3.95 3.12
CA ARG A 376 26.10 -4.74 4.15
C ARG A 376 26.68 -4.54 5.57
N THR A 377 27.78 -3.82 5.70
CA THR A 377 28.42 -3.51 6.98
C THR A 377 27.74 -2.40 7.76
N ARG A 378 26.91 -1.59 7.10
CA ARG A 378 26.14 -0.50 7.74
C ARG A 378 24.82 -1.04 8.29
N TYR A 379 24.55 -0.77 9.57
CA TYR A 379 23.38 -1.29 10.29
C TYR A 379 22.42 -0.18 10.67
N GLY A 380 21.18 -0.57 11.01
CA GLY A 380 20.17 0.35 11.49
C GLY A 380 19.44 1.11 10.38
N ARG A 381 18.77 2.19 10.76
CA ARG A 381 17.94 3.02 9.84
C ARG A 381 18.78 3.81 8.83
N GLY A 382 20.05 4.00 9.06
CA GLY A 382 20.98 4.61 8.11
C GLY A 382 21.49 3.66 7.01
N SER A 383 21.19 2.36 7.07
CA SER A 383 21.65 1.38 6.08
C SER A 383 20.91 1.51 4.74
N LEU A 384 21.59 1.19 3.64
CA LEU A 384 20.97 1.14 2.31
C LEU A 384 19.77 0.20 2.26
N PHE A 385 19.87 -0.96 2.92
CA PHE A 385 18.74 -1.89 3.03
C PHE A 385 17.51 -1.21 3.61
N PHE A 386 17.66 -0.49 4.74
CA PHE A 386 16.52 0.21 5.34
C PHE A 386 15.95 1.27 4.41
N LYS A 387 16.80 2.06 3.77
CA LYS A 387 16.36 3.15 2.89
C LYS A 387 15.52 2.64 1.72
N VAL A 388 16.06 1.68 0.94
CA VAL A 388 15.31 1.14 -0.21
C VAL A 388 14.06 0.38 0.22
N ALA A 389 14.13 -0.38 1.32
CA ALA A 389 13.00 -1.13 1.85
C ALA A 389 11.89 -0.20 2.37
N ALA A 390 12.24 0.79 3.20
CA ALA A 390 11.28 1.74 3.76
C ALA A 390 10.62 2.58 2.65
N THR A 391 11.40 3.04 1.68
CA THR A 391 10.88 3.79 0.51
C THR A 391 9.92 2.93 -0.31
N PHE A 392 10.29 1.67 -0.58
CA PHE A 392 9.43 0.75 -1.32
C PHE A 392 8.13 0.48 -0.58
N LEU A 393 8.21 0.14 0.71
CA LEU A 393 7.02 -0.15 1.52
C LEU A 393 6.10 1.07 1.63
N GLU A 394 6.65 2.25 1.79
CA GLU A 394 5.89 3.49 1.85
C GLU A 394 5.15 3.78 0.54
N ARG A 395 5.81 3.54 -0.60
CA ARG A 395 5.27 3.88 -1.92
C ARG A 395 4.31 2.85 -2.48
N GLU A 396 4.54 1.58 -2.17
CA GLU A 396 3.79 0.49 -2.80
C GLU A 396 2.68 -0.09 -1.92
N ILE A 397 2.72 0.11 -0.59
CA ILE A 397 1.84 -0.61 0.33
C ILE A 397 0.98 0.34 1.16
N GLY A 398 -0.30 0.13 1.14
CA GLY A 398 -1.25 0.86 1.96
C GLY A 398 -2.61 1.09 1.30
N ASN A 399 -3.58 1.67 2.02
CA ASN A 399 -4.94 1.93 1.49
C ASN A 399 -4.97 2.98 0.39
N THR A 400 -3.90 3.70 0.22
CA THR A 400 -3.84 4.87 -0.65
C THR A 400 -2.99 4.64 -1.89
N VAL A 401 -2.57 3.37 -2.07
CA VAL A 401 -1.78 2.91 -3.19
C VAL A 401 -2.37 1.62 -3.72
N ASP A 402 -1.86 1.14 -4.85
CA ASP A 402 -2.42 -0.01 -5.55
C ASP A 402 -2.42 -1.29 -4.68
N HIS A 403 -1.36 -1.50 -3.89
CA HIS A 403 -1.20 -2.73 -3.11
C HIS A 403 -1.66 -2.54 -1.66
N LEU A 404 -2.70 -3.27 -1.28
CA LEU A 404 -3.26 -3.24 0.08
C LEU A 404 -2.26 -3.70 1.14
N LEU A 405 -1.47 -4.74 0.83
CA LEU A 405 -0.49 -5.33 1.73
C LEU A 405 0.74 -5.87 0.99
N GLY A 406 1.85 -5.97 1.71
CA GLY A 406 3.03 -6.71 1.28
C GLY A 406 3.15 -8.02 2.05
N PHE A 407 3.58 -9.09 1.38
CA PHE A 407 3.84 -10.38 2.02
C PHE A 407 5.07 -11.04 1.41
N GLY A 408 5.78 -11.82 2.20
CA GLY A 408 6.97 -12.50 1.70
C GLY A 408 7.46 -13.57 2.67
N PHE A 409 8.44 -14.34 2.18
CA PHE A 409 9.04 -15.47 2.89
C PHE A 409 10.55 -15.26 3.01
N PRO A 410 11.00 -14.22 3.76
CA PRO A 410 12.42 -13.96 3.92
C PRO A 410 13.07 -15.06 4.76
N ASN A 411 14.37 -15.30 4.53
CA ASN A 411 15.12 -16.19 5.41
C ASN A 411 15.20 -15.64 6.84
N LYS A 412 15.50 -16.50 7.80
CA LYS A 412 15.53 -16.18 9.25
C LYS A 412 16.40 -14.96 9.61
N LYS A 413 17.55 -14.77 8.92
CA LYS A 413 18.45 -13.64 9.15
C LYS A 413 17.82 -12.33 8.69
N THR A 414 17.28 -12.31 7.48
CA THR A 414 16.59 -11.14 6.88
C THR A 414 15.33 -10.80 7.66
N MET A 415 14.54 -11.79 8.07
CA MET A 415 13.32 -11.57 8.85
C MET A 415 13.62 -10.90 10.20
N ARG A 416 14.65 -11.40 10.93
CA ARG A 416 15.07 -10.78 12.20
C ARG A 416 15.52 -9.32 12.03
N LEU A 417 16.24 -9.04 10.94
CA LEU A 417 16.68 -7.67 10.63
C LEU A 417 15.47 -6.78 10.34
N ALA A 418 14.58 -7.21 9.48
CA ALA A 418 13.41 -6.45 9.06
C ALA A 418 12.45 -6.17 10.23
N ILE A 419 12.20 -7.16 11.13
CA ILE A 419 11.41 -6.96 12.35
C ILE A 419 12.07 -5.92 13.26
N ARG A 420 13.40 -6.02 13.48
CA ARG A 420 14.13 -5.08 14.34
C ARG A 420 14.06 -3.65 13.81
N LEU A 421 14.05 -3.49 12.50
CA LEU A 421 13.93 -2.19 11.83
C LEU A 421 12.49 -1.68 11.77
N GLY A 422 11.50 -2.49 12.13
CA GLY A 422 10.08 -2.14 12.08
C GLY A 422 9.49 -2.19 10.66
N LEU A 423 10.15 -2.89 9.74
CA LEU A 423 9.70 -3.01 8.34
C LEU A 423 8.68 -4.14 8.14
N TYR A 424 8.84 -5.25 8.89
CA TYR A 424 8.00 -6.44 8.74
C TYR A 424 7.41 -6.87 10.08
N GLU A 425 6.26 -7.54 10.00
CA GLU A 425 5.68 -8.27 11.10
C GLU A 425 5.57 -9.75 10.73
N LYS A 426 5.90 -10.62 11.66
CA LYS A 426 5.72 -12.06 11.47
C LYS A 426 4.26 -12.41 11.74
N THR A 427 3.59 -12.98 10.73
CA THR A 427 2.18 -13.37 10.82
C THR A 427 1.99 -14.86 11.11
N ASP A 428 2.93 -15.71 10.64
CA ASP A 428 2.85 -17.16 10.82
C ASP A 428 4.25 -17.80 10.72
N ASP A 429 4.36 -19.07 11.06
CA ASP A 429 5.53 -19.91 10.84
C ASP A 429 5.37 -20.74 9.57
N PHE A 430 6.48 -20.94 8.85
CA PHE A 430 6.52 -21.70 7.62
C PHE A 430 7.07 -23.11 7.90
N VAL A 431 6.39 -24.11 7.38
CA VAL A 431 6.75 -25.52 7.57
C VAL A 431 6.89 -26.23 6.22
N GLU A 432 7.80 -27.19 6.19
CA GLU A 432 7.88 -28.16 5.10
C GLU A 432 7.02 -29.37 5.47
N VAL A 433 6.15 -29.76 4.58
CA VAL A 433 5.28 -30.93 4.70
C VAL A 433 5.71 -31.94 3.66
N ARG A 434 6.02 -33.15 4.08
CA ARG A 434 6.44 -34.26 3.21
C ARG A 434 5.39 -35.36 3.26
N VAL A 435 4.86 -35.73 2.11
CA VAL A 435 3.88 -36.80 1.93
C VAL A 435 4.54 -37.96 1.18
N SER A 436 4.57 -39.15 1.80
CA SER A 436 5.19 -40.32 1.16
C SER A 436 4.20 -41.02 0.22
N GLY A 437 4.64 -41.31 -0.99
CA GLY A 437 3.89 -42.10 -1.97
C GLY A 437 3.87 -43.62 -1.69
N LYS A 438 4.62 -44.08 -0.68
CA LYS A 438 4.77 -45.53 -0.31
C LYS A 438 3.89 -45.95 0.86
N SER A 439 2.95 -45.13 1.31
CA SER A 439 2.08 -45.48 2.43
C SER A 439 1.13 -46.62 2.07
N GLU A 440 1.23 -47.76 2.78
CA GLU A 440 0.40 -48.97 2.57
C GLU A 440 -1.07 -48.84 3.06
N GLN A 441 -1.46 -47.65 3.56
CA GLN A 441 -2.80 -47.44 4.16
C GLN A 441 -3.73 -46.65 3.22
N SER A 442 -3.90 -47.08 1.98
CA SER A 442 -5.09 -46.74 1.22
C SER A 442 -6.20 -47.71 1.59
N SER A 443 -7.18 -47.29 2.40
CA SER A 443 -8.35 -48.10 2.64
C SER A 443 -9.11 -48.31 1.34
N ALA A 444 -9.52 -49.53 1.05
CA ALA A 444 -10.19 -49.95 -0.20
C ALA A 444 -11.56 -49.26 -0.47
N ALA A 445 -11.91 -48.24 0.27
CA ALA A 445 -13.16 -47.48 0.17
C ALA A 445 -12.97 -46.03 -0.31
N GLU A 446 -11.73 -45.55 -0.57
CA GLU A 446 -11.50 -44.20 -1.05
C GLU A 446 -11.81 -44.13 -2.55
N ALA A 447 -12.54 -43.06 -2.95
CA ALA A 447 -12.87 -42.79 -4.34
C ALA A 447 -11.60 -42.81 -5.20
N VAL A 448 -11.56 -43.67 -6.22
CA VAL A 448 -10.41 -43.77 -7.14
C VAL A 448 -10.34 -42.51 -7.98
N TRP A 449 -9.36 -41.64 -7.67
CA TRP A 449 -9.06 -40.52 -8.54
C TRP A 449 -7.93 -40.90 -9.50
N THR A 450 -7.98 -40.31 -10.70
CA THR A 450 -6.97 -40.53 -11.75
C THR A 450 -6.17 -39.26 -11.99
N LEU A 451 -4.89 -39.43 -12.32
CA LEU A 451 -4.00 -38.34 -12.74
C LEU A 451 -4.11 -38.15 -14.26
N ALA A 452 -4.31 -36.91 -14.71
CA ALA A 452 -4.32 -36.55 -16.12
C ALA A 452 -3.50 -35.27 -16.37
N ASP A 453 -3.01 -35.13 -17.58
CA ASP A 453 -2.33 -33.89 -17.98
C ASP A 453 -3.33 -32.74 -18.18
N PHE A 454 -2.87 -31.54 -17.89
CA PHE A 454 -3.59 -30.32 -18.24
C PHE A 454 -3.35 -30.01 -19.73
N ASP A 455 -4.41 -29.96 -20.52
CA ASP A 455 -4.33 -29.59 -21.92
C ASP A 455 -4.67 -28.09 -22.10
N THR A 456 -3.64 -27.30 -22.41
CA THR A 456 -3.79 -25.84 -22.62
C THR A 456 -4.55 -25.50 -23.91
N ALA A 457 -4.75 -26.44 -24.80
CA ALA A 457 -5.48 -26.26 -26.05
C ALA A 457 -6.99 -26.50 -25.89
N ASP A 458 -7.42 -27.09 -24.78
CA ASP A 458 -8.83 -27.37 -24.49
C ASP A 458 -9.46 -26.26 -23.63
N PRO A 459 -10.30 -25.39 -24.20
CA PRO A 459 -10.96 -24.32 -23.46
C PRO A 459 -11.84 -24.81 -22.30
N ALA A 460 -12.42 -26.02 -22.40
CA ALA A 460 -13.25 -26.57 -21.33
C ALA A 460 -12.47 -26.76 -20.02
N GLN A 461 -11.16 -27.00 -20.11
CA GLN A 461 -10.30 -27.14 -18.92
C GLN A 461 -10.04 -25.81 -18.21
N CYS A 462 -10.12 -24.70 -18.94
CA CYS A 462 -10.07 -23.37 -18.33
C CYS A 462 -11.33 -23.10 -17.49
N ASP A 463 -12.50 -23.51 -18.01
CA ASP A 463 -13.78 -23.38 -17.27
C ASP A 463 -13.81 -24.29 -16.04
N GLU A 464 -13.26 -25.51 -16.14
CA GLU A 464 -13.12 -26.41 -15.00
C GLU A 464 -12.19 -25.82 -13.92
N LEU A 465 -11.07 -25.21 -14.33
CA LEU A 465 -10.16 -24.51 -13.41
C LEU A 465 -10.85 -23.36 -12.70
N GLU A 466 -11.61 -22.55 -13.44
CA GLU A 466 -12.36 -21.44 -12.87
C GLU A 466 -13.39 -21.92 -11.84
N ALA A 467 -14.10 -23.01 -12.14
CA ALA A 467 -15.04 -23.61 -11.19
C ALA A 467 -14.36 -24.10 -9.89
N LEU A 468 -13.18 -24.72 -9.98
CA LEU A 468 -12.39 -25.11 -8.80
C LEU A 468 -11.88 -23.89 -8.03
N TRP A 469 -11.45 -22.85 -8.75
CA TRP A 469 -11.00 -21.61 -8.10
C TRP A 469 -12.15 -20.95 -7.34
N GLN A 470 -13.34 -20.86 -7.92
CA GLN A 470 -14.51 -20.30 -7.24
C GLN A 470 -14.87 -21.09 -5.98
N ALA A 471 -14.81 -22.43 -6.03
CA ALA A 471 -15.03 -23.25 -4.87
C ALA A 471 -13.94 -23.05 -3.78
N MET A 472 -12.67 -23.03 -4.17
CA MET A 472 -11.55 -22.73 -3.27
C MET A 472 -11.67 -21.35 -2.64
N GLN A 473 -11.99 -20.32 -3.43
CA GLN A 473 -12.17 -18.97 -2.95
C GLN A 473 -13.27 -18.86 -1.89
N ALA A 474 -14.36 -19.59 -2.05
CA ALA A 474 -15.49 -19.59 -1.10
C ALA A 474 -15.06 -20.09 0.29
N ASP A 475 -14.15 -21.06 0.37
CA ASP A 475 -13.62 -21.59 1.64
C ASP A 475 -12.80 -20.55 2.42
N PHE A 476 -12.34 -19.49 1.75
CA PHE A 476 -11.49 -18.43 2.33
C PHE A 476 -12.18 -17.07 2.45
N GLY A 477 -13.52 -17.05 2.47
CA GLY A 477 -14.28 -15.81 2.62
C GLY A 477 -13.89 -14.97 3.85
N ASN A 478 -13.40 -15.63 4.92
CA ASN A 478 -12.92 -14.99 6.17
C ASN A 478 -11.38 -14.89 6.25
N GLY A 479 -10.69 -14.92 5.13
CA GLY A 479 -9.23 -14.92 5.11
C GLY A 479 -8.66 -14.14 3.93
N ILE A 480 -7.36 -14.33 3.74
CA ILE A 480 -6.63 -13.76 2.61
C ILE A 480 -6.06 -14.92 1.78
N ILE A 481 -6.36 -14.93 0.49
CA ILE A 481 -5.84 -15.93 -0.43
C ILE A 481 -5.41 -15.26 -1.74
N GLY A 482 -4.29 -15.72 -2.33
CA GLY A 482 -3.90 -15.33 -3.68
C GLY A 482 -4.88 -15.88 -4.72
N VAL A 483 -5.19 -15.11 -5.75
CA VAL A 483 -6.01 -15.55 -6.87
C VAL A 483 -5.31 -16.68 -7.62
N ARG A 484 -6.08 -17.70 -8.03
CA ARG A 484 -5.61 -18.90 -8.74
C ARG A 484 -6.51 -19.25 -9.92
N ASP A 485 -7.03 -18.23 -10.60
CA ASP A 485 -7.77 -18.36 -11.85
C ASP A 485 -6.87 -18.76 -13.04
N TRP A 486 -7.47 -18.85 -14.22
CA TRP A 486 -6.73 -19.17 -15.44
C TRP A 486 -5.64 -18.14 -15.75
N GLU A 487 -5.92 -16.86 -15.55
CA GLU A 487 -4.98 -15.78 -15.86
C GLU A 487 -3.70 -15.88 -15.01
N TYR A 488 -3.88 -16.15 -13.70
CA TYR A 488 -2.76 -16.41 -12.80
C TYR A 488 -1.96 -17.66 -13.18
N ILE A 489 -2.62 -18.80 -13.44
CA ILE A 489 -1.95 -20.06 -13.80
C ILE A 489 -1.17 -19.90 -15.11
N ASN A 490 -1.78 -19.25 -16.11
CA ASN A 490 -1.15 -18.97 -17.38
C ASN A 490 0.10 -18.10 -17.22
N TYR A 491 -0.03 -16.94 -16.57
CA TYR A 491 1.10 -16.05 -16.33
C TYR A 491 2.19 -16.74 -15.49
N ARG A 492 1.80 -17.35 -14.38
CA ARG A 492 2.75 -17.84 -13.38
C ARG A 492 3.56 -19.04 -13.81
N TYR A 493 2.96 -19.93 -14.60
CA TYR A 493 3.54 -21.24 -14.92
C TYR A 493 3.72 -21.48 -16.43
N LEU A 494 2.78 -21.07 -17.27
CA LEU A 494 2.85 -21.35 -18.70
C LEU A 494 3.67 -20.29 -19.46
N GLN A 495 3.59 -19.04 -19.06
CA GLN A 495 4.41 -17.93 -19.60
C GLN A 495 5.75 -17.77 -18.86
N HIS A 496 6.01 -18.58 -17.84
CA HIS A 496 7.28 -18.51 -17.11
C HIS A 496 8.45 -18.93 -18.04
N PRO A 497 9.58 -18.22 -18.06
CA PRO A 497 10.75 -18.57 -18.92
C PRO A 497 11.20 -20.02 -18.75
N HIS A 498 11.13 -20.54 -17.54
CA HIS A 498 11.45 -21.94 -17.23
C HIS A 498 10.22 -22.85 -17.15
N ARG A 499 9.18 -22.58 -17.95
CA ARG A 499 7.92 -23.35 -17.96
C ARG A 499 8.11 -24.87 -18.06
N VAL A 500 9.14 -25.31 -18.75
CA VAL A 500 9.46 -26.74 -18.92
C VAL A 500 9.77 -27.47 -17.61
N ARG A 501 10.01 -26.73 -16.52
CA ARG A 501 10.25 -27.30 -15.18
C ARG A 501 8.94 -27.57 -14.42
N TYR A 502 7.80 -27.10 -14.92
CA TYR A 502 6.51 -27.25 -14.25
C TYR A 502 5.63 -28.22 -15.02
N SER A 503 4.95 -29.09 -14.28
CA SER A 503 3.91 -29.97 -14.83
C SER A 503 2.57 -29.64 -14.16
N LEU A 504 1.56 -29.38 -14.96
CA LEU A 504 0.20 -29.14 -14.49
C LEU A 504 -0.57 -30.45 -14.58
N ARG A 505 -1.15 -30.91 -13.49
CA ARG A 505 -1.80 -32.21 -13.35
C ARG A 505 -3.19 -32.09 -12.79
N TRP A 506 -4.17 -32.59 -13.52
CA TRP A 506 -5.52 -32.81 -13.02
C TRP A 506 -5.57 -34.05 -12.14
N LEU A 507 -6.32 -33.95 -11.06
CA LEU A 507 -6.87 -35.08 -10.34
C LEU A 507 -8.39 -35.15 -10.64
N ARG A 508 -8.84 -36.25 -11.22
CA ARG A 508 -10.21 -36.47 -11.64
C ARG A 508 -10.82 -37.66 -10.91
N ASP A 509 -12.10 -37.54 -10.54
CA ASP A 509 -12.83 -38.66 -9.94
C ASP A 509 -13.21 -39.73 -11.00
N SER A 510 -13.85 -40.81 -10.55
CA SER A 510 -14.30 -41.91 -11.42
C SER A 510 -15.33 -41.51 -12.48
N ALA A 511 -15.98 -40.35 -12.33
CA ALA A 511 -16.88 -39.77 -13.32
C ALA A 511 -16.18 -38.80 -14.28
N GLY A 512 -14.86 -38.62 -14.15
CA GLY A 512 -14.05 -37.70 -14.95
C GLY A 512 -14.11 -36.25 -14.49
N ARG A 513 -14.79 -35.91 -13.40
CA ARG A 513 -14.89 -34.53 -12.89
C ARG A 513 -13.57 -34.08 -12.29
N ALA A 514 -13.19 -32.84 -12.56
CA ALA A 514 -12.02 -32.20 -11.97
C ALA A 514 -12.21 -32.01 -10.46
N MET A 515 -11.29 -32.56 -9.66
CA MET A 515 -11.29 -32.48 -8.20
C MET A 515 -10.17 -31.57 -7.67
N ALA A 516 -9.05 -31.50 -8.37
CA ALA A 516 -7.95 -30.61 -8.09
C ALA A 516 -7.07 -30.38 -9.33
N LEU A 517 -6.49 -29.18 -9.46
CA LEU A 517 -5.35 -28.92 -10.33
C LEU A 517 -4.12 -28.75 -9.45
N CYS A 518 -3.07 -29.53 -9.71
CA CYS A 518 -1.79 -29.44 -9.03
C CYS A 518 -0.71 -28.98 -10.00
N VAL A 519 0.11 -28.01 -9.59
CA VAL A 519 1.32 -27.64 -10.30
C VAL A 519 2.51 -28.20 -9.55
N ILE A 520 3.27 -29.07 -10.22
CA ILE A 520 4.41 -29.76 -9.63
C ILE A 520 5.71 -29.47 -10.37
N LYS A 521 6.82 -29.63 -9.66
CA LYS A 521 8.17 -29.48 -10.20
C LYS A 521 9.04 -30.59 -9.63
N ARG A 522 9.81 -31.26 -10.50
CA ARG A 522 10.78 -32.26 -10.06
C ARG A 522 12.00 -31.60 -9.42
N SER A 523 12.42 -32.13 -8.28
CA SER A 523 13.69 -31.82 -7.61
C SER A 523 14.57 -33.08 -7.58
N ALA A 524 15.79 -32.97 -7.04
CA ALA A 524 16.71 -34.10 -6.94
C ALA A 524 16.18 -35.23 -6.01
N ASP A 525 15.45 -34.86 -4.96
CA ASP A 525 15.03 -35.76 -3.87
C ASP A 525 13.52 -35.82 -3.65
N ALA A 526 12.72 -35.00 -4.36
CA ALA A 526 11.28 -34.91 -4.18
C ALA A 526 10.56 -34.32 -5.38
N TRP A 527 9.25 -34.51 -5.42
CA TRP A 527 8.33 -33.70 -6.22
C TRP A 527 7.86 -32.52 -5.38
N LEU A 528 8.07 -31.30 -5.86
CA LEU A 528 7.66 -30.08 -5.18
C LEU A 528 6.29 -29.67 -5.67
N VAL A 529 5.33 -29.48 -4.78
CA VAL A 529 4.03 -28.85 -5.08
C VAL A 529 4.23 -27.35 -5.09
N MET A 530 4.15 -26.75 -6.26
CA MET A 530 4.31 -25.31 -6.46
C MET A 530 3.00 -24.57 -6.24
N ASP A 531 1.87 -25.20 -6.58
CA ASP A 531 0.54 -24.68 -6.35
C ASP A 531 -0.51 -25.80 -6.38
N ILE A 532 -1.68 -25.53 -5.78
CA ILE A 532 -2.86 -26.38 -5.82
C ILE A 532 -4.10 -25.53 -5.90
N VAL A 533 -5.03 -25.90 -6.79
CA VAL A 533 -6.37 -25.31 -6.91
C VAL A 533 -7.40 -26.40 -6.63
N ALA A 534 -8.02 -26.32 -5.48
CA ALA A 534 -9.00 -27.30 -5.03
C ALA A 534 -9.84 -26.74 -3.86
N PRO A 535 -11.08 -27.18 -3.66
CA PRO A 535 -11.80 -26.95 -2.42
C PRO A 535 -11.00 -27.44 -1.21
N LEU A 536 -11.01 -26.71 -0.10
CA LEU A 536 -10.20 -27.00 1.08
C LEU A 536 -10.38 -28.45 1.60
N ALA A 537 -11.63 -28.92 1.59
CA ALA A 537 -11.97 -30.28 2.03
C ALA A 537 -11.32 -31.39 1.17
N THR A 538 -10.91 -31.09 -0.05
CA THR A 538 -10.33 -32.07 -0.99
C THR A 538 -8.81 -32.02 -1.06
N VAL A 539 -8.17 -30.98 -0.55
CA VAL A 539 -6.71 -30.75 -0.66
C VAL A 539 -5.90 -31.91 -0.09
N SER A 540 -6.23 -32.40 1.11
CA SER A 540 -5.48 -33.48 1.77
C SER A 540 -5.54 -34.79 0.98
N HIS A 541 -6.72 -35.15 0.49
CA HIS A 541 -6.91 -36.32 -0.37
C HIS A 541 -6.19 -36.16 -1.71
N ALA A 542 -6.27 -34.97 -2.34
CA ALA A 542 -5.57 -34.66 -3.57
C ALA A 542 -4.04 -34.86 -3.43
N LEU A 543 -3.46 -34.38 -2.36
CA LEU A 543 -2.01 -34.54 -2.11
C LEU A 543 -1.60 -36.00 -1.90
N THR A 544 -2.44 -36.79 -1.21
CA THR A 544 -2.22 -38.22 -1.00
C THR A 544 -2.26 -38.99 -2.32
N VAL A 545 -3.29 -38.78 -3.13
CA VAL A 545 -3.45 -39.41 -4.45
C VAL A 545 -2.31 -39.00 -5.39
N LEU A 546 -1.95 -37.72 -5.41
CA LEU A 546 -0.84 -37.22 -6.23
C LEU A 546 0.49 -37.88 -5.85
N ALA A 547 0.80 -37.98 -4.54
CA ALA A 547 2.02 -38.62 -4.05
C ALA A 547 2.08 -40.08 -4.50
N HIS A 548 0.98 -40.81 -4.36
CA HIS A 548 0.89 -42.22 -4.75
C HIS A 548 1.04 -42.40 -6.26
N ALA A 549 0.32 -41.63 -7.07
CA ALA A 549 0.39 -41.67 -8.53
C ALA A 549 1.79 -41.38 -9.06
N LEU A 550 2.47 -40.38 -8.50
CA LEU A 550 3.84 -40.03 -8.87
C LEU A 550 4.85 -41.11 -8.47
N ALA A 551 4.65 -41.79 -7.34
CA ALA A 551 5.52 -42.89 -6.93
C ALA A 551 5.41 -44.11 -7.85
N ILE A 552 4.19 -44.41 -8.38
CA ILE A 552 3.98 -45.46 -9.36
C ILE A 552 4.60 -45.09 -10.72
N SER A 553 4.32 -43.89 -11.22
CA SER A 553 4.82 -43.41 -12.52
C SER A 553 6.34 -43.38 -12.58
N THR A 554 7.03 -43.01 -11.50
CA THR A 554 8.51 -43.02 -11.42
C THR A 554 9.09 -44.43 -11.32
N ALA A 555 8.34 -45.42 -10.91
CA ALA A 555 8.78 -46.82 -10.90
C ALA A 555 8.68 -47.50 -12.29
N GLU A 556 7.78 -46.99 -13.16
CA GLU A 556 7.54 -47.54 -14.51
C GLU A 556 8.40 -46.89 -15.60
N GLU A 557 8.98 -45.70 -15.38
CA GLU A 557 9.88 -45.07 -16.34
C GLU A 557 11.22 -45.86 -16.39
N PRO A 558 11.63 -46.37 -17.56
CA PRO A 558 12.93 -47.02 -17.68
C PRO A 558 14.03 -45.99 -17.42
N PHE A 559 14.77 -46.21 -16.37
CA PHE A 559 15.86 -45.36 -15.86
C PHE A 559 16.95 -45.24 -16.93
N ILE A 560 16.92 -44.13 -17.70
CA ILE A 560 18.07 -43.74 -18.50
C ILE A 560 19.11 -43.18 -17.53
N ALA A 561 20.01 -44.07 -17.11
CA ALA A 561 21.14 -43.80 -16.23
C ALA A 561 22.17 -42.88 -16.93
N GLN A 562 21.94 -41.58 -16.95
CA GLN A 562 22.90 -40.57 -17.40
C GLN A 562 23.31 -39.55 -16.34
N SER A 563 23.16 -39.84 -15.06
CA SER A 563 23.91 -39.16 -14.00
C SER A 563 23.70 -39.86 -12.65
N GLY A 564 24.72 -40.57 -12.21
CA GLY A 564 24.97 -40.92 -10.78
C GLY A 564 23.81 -41.37 -9.93
N GLY A 565 23.34 -42.59 -10.10
CA GLY A 565 22.84 -43.45 -9.02
C GLY A 565 21.70 -43.00 -8.08
N ASN A 566 20.90 -41.98 -8.36
CA ASN A 566 19.82 -41.59 -7.47
C ASN A 566 18.48 -42.25 -7.82
N VAL A 567 17.90 -42.94 -6.84
CA VAL A 567 16.54 -43.49 -6.88
C VAL A 567 15.56 -42.35 -7.24
N PRO A 568 14.57 -42.59 -8.13
CA PRO A 568 13.56 -41.56 -8.44
C PRO A 568 12.85 -41.07 -7.16
N PRO A 569 12.57 -39.77 -7.06
CA PRO A 569 11.91 -39.24 -5.88
C PRO A 569 10.50 -39.83 -5.72
N SER A 570 10.24 -40.41 -4.54
CA SER A 570 8.94 -40.98 -4.21
C SER A 570 8.09 -40.08 -3.34
N ASP A 571 8.66 -39.01 -2.83
CA ASP A 571 7.99 -38.14 -1.88
C ASP A 571 7.53 -36.84 -2.53
N LEU A 572 6.37 -36.38 -2.05
CA LEU A 572 5.81 -35.09 -2.39
C LEU A 572 6.16 -34.09 -1.28
N VAL A 573 6.65 -32.93 -1.63
CA VAL A 573 7.02 -31.86 -0.68
C VAL A 573 6.27 -30.58 -1.02
N LEU A 574 5.71 -29.94 0.00
CA LEU A 574 5.08 -28.64 -0.09
C LEU A 574 5.47 -27.80 1.12
N TRP A 575 5.38 -26.47 0.96
CA TRP A 575 5.63 -25.53 2.03
C TRP A 575 4.35 -24.78 2.35
N LEU A 576 3.94 -24.82 3.60
CA LEU A 576 2.72 -24.21 4.12
C LEU A 576 3.01 -23.36 5.35
N THR A 577 2.14 -22.44 5.66
CA THR A 577 2.12 -21.84 6.99
C THR A 577 1.46 -22.80 8.00
N LYS A 578 1.81 -22.69 9.27
CA LYS A 578 1.19 -23.52 10.34
C LYS A 578 -0.32 -23.33 10.39
N GLY A 579 -0.79 -22.10 10.18
CA GLY A 579 -2.22 -21.81 10.13
C GLY A 579 -2.95 -22.51 8.97
N TRP A 580 -2.27 -22.71 7.84
CA TRP A 580 -2.80 -23.50 6.73
C TRP A 580 -2.77 -25.00 7.03
N LEU A 581 -1.64 -25.49 7.54
CA LEU A 581 -1.51 -26.90 7.90
C LEU A 581 -2.59 -27.33 8.89
N ALA A 582 -2.91 -26.47 9.86
CA ALA A 582 -3.95 -26.75 10.86
C ALA A 582 -5.38 -26.93 10.27
N LYS A 583 -5.59 -26.52 9.01
CA LYS A 583 -6.86 -26.70 8.29
C LYS A 583 -6.90 -27.96 7.45
N LEU A 584 -5.76 -28.64 7.30
CA LEU A 584 -5.61 -29.84 6.49
C LEU A 584 -5.52 -31.06 7.39
N ASP A 585 -6.32 -32.09 7.11
CA ASP A 585 -6.22 -33.40 7.75
C ASP A 585 -5.15 -34.24 7.05
N MET A 586 -3.92 -34.22 7.56
CA MET A 586 -2.75 -34.88 6.95
C MET A 586 -2.03 -35.75 7.99
N PRO A 587 -2.67 -36.83 8.49
CA PRO A 587 -2.15 -37.64 9.61
C PRO A 587 -0.82 -38.34 9.26
N ASN A 588 -0.57 -38.61 7.98
CA ASN A 588 0.63 -39.37 7.53
C ASN A 588 1.74 -38.45 6.99
N ALA A 589 1.61 -37.13 7.10
CA ALA A 589 2.60 -36.20 6.65
C ALA A 589 3.71 -35.98 7.68
N VAL A 590 4.96 -35.96 7.23
CA VAL A 590 6.09 -35.54 8.06
C VAL A 590 6.23 -34.02 7.97
N VAL A 591 6.12 -33.37 9.12
CA VAL A 591 6.19 -31.90 9.21
C VAL A 591 7.53 -31.47 9.79
N ARG A 592 8.21 -30.57 9.10
CA ARG A 592 9.47 -29.96 9.55
C ARG A 592 9.31 -28.45 9.67
N ASP A 593 9.57 -27.93 10.86
CA ASP A 593 9.60 -26.48 11.09
C ASP A 593 10.84 -25.87 10.42
N LEU A 594 10.64 -24.89 9.57
CA LEU A 594 11.75 -24.19 8.88
C LEU A 594 12.30 -23.04 9.73
N GLY A 595 11.61 -22.68 10.81
CA GLY A 595 12.01 -21.58 11.70
C GLY A 595 12.04 -20.22 11.03
N ILE A 596 11.21 -20.03 9.98
CA ILE A 596 11.11 -18.81 9.19
C ILE A 596 9.82 -18.09 9.55
#